data_6c1c8a2a1c63d677f24b239a2bb6a5db
#
_entry.id   6c1c8a2a1c63d677f24b239a2bb6a5db
#
_cell.length_a   1.000
_cell.length_b   1.000
_cell.length_c   1.000
_cell.angle_alpha   90.00
_cell.angle_beta   90.00
_cell.angle_gamma   90.00
#
_symmetry.space_group_name_H-M   'P 1'
#
loop_
_entity.id
_entity.type
_entity.pdbx_description
1 polymer ?
#
loop_
_entity_poly.entity_id
_entity_poly.type
_entity_poly.pdbx_seq_one_letter_code
_entity_poly.pdbx_strand_id
1 'polypeptide(L)'
;MLLSAKFLTEIAGEKQLYFTGSGAAEFAIEGWSAYCASKAAVHMYASVLAKEHPDLRIHAFRPGKVNTPMQAEIRATTAENFPGVAHFVEEFESGSLVLPETVATSLLHVIDRKDEIPVIFSTSNYTV
;
A
#
# COMPACT_ATOMS: atom_id res chain seq x y z
N MET A 1 -8.99 0.23 11.96
CA MET A 1 -10.47 0.23 11.87
C MET A 1 -11.10 1.21 12.85
N LEU A 2 -10.88 1.13 14.16
CA LEU A 2 -11.46 2.09 15.13
C LEU A 2 -11.08 3.55 14.86
N LEU A 3 -9.84 3.81 14.46
CA LEU A 3 -9.36 5.17 14.18
C LEU A 3 -10.05 5.79 12.94
N SER A 4 -10.24 5.02 11.87
CA SER A 4 -10.96 5.48 10.68
C SER A 4 -12.45 5.73 10.96
N ALA A 5 -13.10 4.90 11.77
CA ALA A 5 -14.48 5.12 12.19
C ALA A 5 -14.62 6.46 12.97
N LYS A 6 -13.75 6.71 13.93
CA LYS A 6 -13.71 7.98 14.67
C LYS A 6 -13.44 9.17 13.74
N PHE A 7 -12.48 9.06 12.82
CA PHE A 7 -12.19 10.10 11.85
C PHE A 7 -13.42 10.46 11.01
N LEU A 8 -14.17 9.44 10.55
CA LEU A 8 -15.38 9.65 9.75
C LEU A 8 -16.50 10.35 10.51
N THR A 9 -16.64 10.09 11.82
CA THR A 9 -17.74 10.61 12.65
C THR A 9 -17.41 11.91 13.38
N GLU A 10 -16.17 12.07 13.84
CA GLU A 10 -15.80 13.15 14.77
C GLU A 10 -15.12 14.35 14.10
N ILE A 11 -14.54 14.17 12.91
CA ILE A 11 -13.87 15.28 12.18
C ILE A 11 -14.85 15.95 11.23
N ALA A 12 -14.92 17.28 11.29
CA ALA A 12 -15.71 18.09 10.35
C ALA A 12 -14.90 18.48 9.11
N GLY A 13 -15.60 18.78 8.01
CA GLY A 13 -15.00 19.26 6.76
C GLY A 13 -14.77 18.16 5.73
N GLU A 14 -14.06 18.52 4.64
CA GLU A 14 -13.69 17.57 3.57
C GLU A 14 -12.73 16.51 4.10
N LYS A 15 -13.01 15.25 3.80
CA LYS A 15 -12.26 14.11 4.32
C LYS A 15 -11.77 13.23 3.19
N GLN A 16 -10.54 12.76 3.36
CA GLN A 16 -9.93 11.77 2.47
C GLN A 16 -9.21 10.71 3.32
N LEU A 17 -9.33 9.46 2.95
CA LEU A 17 -8.68 8.34 3.63
C LEU A 17 -7.81 7.55 2.64
N TYR A 18 -6.55 7.41 2.95
CA TYR A 18 -5.59 6.63 2.17
C TYR A 18 -4.96 5.56 3.04
N PHE A 19 -5.21 4.30 2.72
CA PHE A 19 -4.66 3.14 3.42
C PHE A 19 -3.45 2.61 2.67
N THR A 20 -2.37 2.31 3.40
CA THR A 20 -1.20 1.65 2.81
C THR A 20 -1.50 0.18 2.56
N GLY A 21 -1.83 -0.15 1.32
CA GLY A 21 -2.01 -1.50 0.82
C GLY A 21 -0.69 -2.17 0.45
N SER A 22 -0.78 -3.20 -0.37
CA SER A 22 0.38 -3.92 -0.95
C SER A 22 -0.08 -4.77 -2.13
N GLY A 23 0.81 -5.06 -3.08
CA GLY A 23 0.60 -6.09 -4.09
C GLY A 23 0.37 -7.49 -3.48
N ALA A 24 0.94 -7.75 -2.31
CA ALA A 24 0.72 -8.99 -1.56
C ALA A 24 -0.76 -9.25 -1.16
N ALA A 25 -1.64 -8.26 -1.30
CA ALA A 25 -3.08 -8.44 -1.15
C ALA A 25 -3.71 -9.24 -2.30
N GLU A 26 -3.05 -9.32 -3.45
CA GLU A 26 -3.57 -9.89 -4.70
C GLU A 26 -2.84 -11.15 -5.14
N PHE A 27 -1.64 -11.39 -4.60
CA PHE A 27 -0.78 -12.51 -4.97
C PHE A 27 -0.40 -13.34 -3.75
N ALA A 28 -0.48 -14.66 -3.89
CA ALA A 28 0.02 -15.57 -2.87
C ALA A 28 1.56 -15.59 -2.88
N ILE A 29 2.15 -15.31 -1.73
CA ILE A 29 3.61 -15.34 -1.53
C ILE A 29 3.91 -16.40 -0.47
N GLU A 30 4.70 -17.38 -0.80
CA GLU A 30 5.12 -18.44 0.13
C GLU A 30 5.83 -17.85 1.34
N GLY A 31 5.49 -18.32 2.54
CA GLY A 31 6.00 -17.78 3.80
C GLY A 31 5.32 -16.50 4.31
N TRP A 32 4.43 -15.87 3.52
CA TRP A 32 3.81 -14.57 3.86
C TRP A 32 2.31 -14.64 4.13
N SER A 33 1.79 -15.77 4.55
CA SER A 33 0.34 -15.97 4.72
C SER A 33 -0.32 -14.89 5.57
N ALA A 34 0.25 -14.56 6.74
CA ALA A 34 -0.28 -13.53 7.64
C ALA A 34 -0.20 -12.12 7.02
N TYR A 35 0.91 -11.80 6.33
CA TYR A 35 1.08 -10.52 5.66
C TYR A 35 0.10 -10.35 4.50
N CYS A 36 0.01 -11.35 3.60
CA CYS A 36 -0.93 -11.35 2.48
C CYS A 36 -2.38 -11.19 2.99
N ALA A 37 -2.79 -11.98 3.99
CA ALA A 37 -4.11 -11.88 4.59
C ALA A 37 -4.39 -10.49 5.19
N SER A 38 -3.41 -9.90 5.90
CA SER A 38 -3.55 -8.57 6.48
C SER A 38 -3.72 -7.49 5.42
N LYS A 39 -2.99 -7.57 4.31
CA LYS A 39 -3.08 -6.59 3.22
C LYS A 39 -4.34 -6.78 2.37
N ALA A 40 -4.81 -8.02 2.18
CA ALA A 40 -6.11 -8.30 1.58
C ALA A 40 -7.25 -7.70 2.42
N ALA A 41 -7.17 -7.81 3.76
CA ALA A 41 -8.13 -7.19 4.66
C ALA A 41 -8.15 -5.66 4.52
N VAL A 42 -6.99 -5.00 4.36
CA VAL A 42 -6.90 -3.55 4.13
C VAL A 42 -7.58 -3.15 2.82
N HIS A 43 -7.35 -3.89 1.72
CA HIS A 43 -7.98 -3.62 0.42
C HIS A 43 -9.49 -3.78 0.50
N MET A 44 -9.98 -4.87 1.11
CA MET A 44 -11.41 -5.10 1.27
C MET A 44 -12.05 -4.05 2.17
N TYR A 45 -11.40 -3.68 3.28
CA TYR A 45 -11.88 -2.65 4.18
C TYR A 45 -12.04 -1.29 3.48
N ALA A 46 -11.04 -0.85 2.73
CA ALA A 46 -11.12 0.39 1.94
C ALA A 46 -12.27 0.32 0.91
N SER A 47 -12.43 -0.83 0.25
CA SER A 47 -13.47 -1.03 -0.76
C SER A 47 -14.89 -0.98 -0.17
N VAL A 48 -15.08 -1.53 1.03
CA VAL A 48 -16.38 -1.48 1.74
C VAL A 48 -16.65 -0.05 2.18
N LEU A 49 -15.69 0.61 2.83
CA LEU A 49 -15.86 2.01 3.27
C LEU A 49 -16.18 2.96 2.12
N ALA A 50 -15.55 2.79 0.95
CA ALA A 50 -15.82 3.61 -0.22
C ALA A 50 -17.26 3.44 -0.73
N LYS A 51 -17.85 2.24 -0.58
CA LYS A 51 -19.26 2.00 -0.89
C LYS A 51 -20.22 2.59 0.15
N GLU A 52 -19.83 2.54 1.42
CA GLU A 52 -20.63 3.09 2.53
C GLU A 52 -20.60 4.63 2.56
N HIS A 53 -19.53 5.24 2.03
CA HIS A 53 -19.32 6.69 2.02
C HIS A 53 -18.96 7.19 0.61
N PRO A 54 -19.91 7.17 -0.35
CA PRO A 54 -19.63 7.51 -1.76
C PRO A 54 -19.20 8.97 -1.98
N ASP A 55 -19.51 9.84 -1.02
CA ASP A 55 -19.13 11.28 -1.07
C ASP A 55 -17.70 11.53 -0.57
N LEU A 56 -17.02 10.51 -0.07
CA LEU A 56 -15.67 10.63 0.46
C LEU A 56 -14.63 9.98 -0.46
N ARG A 57 -13.44 10.53 -0.47
CA ARG A 57 -12.29 9.93 -1.17
C ARG A 57 -11.62 8.90 -0.25
N ILE A 58 -11.89 7.63 -0.51
CA ILE A 58 -11.38 6.50 0.28
C ILE A 58 -10.64 5.55 -0.64
N HIS A 59 -9.35 5.37 -0.38
CA HIS A 59 -8.46 4.61 -1.24
C HIS A 59 -7.53 3.70 -0.45
N ALA A 60 -7.08 2.61 -1.07
CA ALA A 60 -5.91 1.86 -0.66
C ALA A 60 -4.87 1.93 -1.78
N PHE A 61 -3.64 2.32 -1.45
CA PHE A 61 -2.58 2.43 -2.44
C PHE A 61 -1.52 1.34 -2.26
N ARG A 62 -0.98 0.87 -3.38
CA ARG A 62 0.16 -0.06 -3.44
C ARG A 62 1.41 0.76 -3.75
N PRO A 63 2.32 0.90 -2.78
CA PRO A 63 3.52 1.73 -2.96
C PRO A 63 4.57 1.09 -3.89
N GLY A 64 4.42 -0.19 -4.22
CA GLY A 64 5.46 -0.97 -4.87
C GLY A 64 6.49 -1.50 -3.87
N LYS A 65 7.65 -1.91 -4.37
CA LYS A 65 8.78 -2.39 -3.55
C LYS A 65 9.67 -1.20 -3.20
N VAL A 66 9.44 -0.67 -2.01
CA VAL A 66 10.08 0.56 -1.53
C VAL A 66 11.31 0.23 -0.72
N ASN A 67 12.43 0.93 -0.96
CA ASN A 67 13.66 0.76 -0.21
C ASN A 67 13.50 1.26 1.23
N THR A 68 13.20 0.35 2.13
CA THR A 68 12.87 0.60 3.54
C THR A 68 13.61 -0.36 4.47
N PRO A 69 13.67 -0.09 5.79
CA PRO A 69 14.20 -1.05 6.76
C PRO A 69 13.55 -2.43 6.66
N MET A 70 12.25 -2.54 6.41
CA MET A 70 11.55 -3.81 6.19
C MET A 70 12.19 -4.62 5.04
N GLN A 71 12.55 -3.98 3.94
CA GLN A 71 13.25 -4.63 2.83
C GLN A 71 14.64 -5.14 3.24
N ALA A 72 15.35 -4.42 4.09
CA ALA A 72 16.63 -4.85 4.63
C ALA A 72 16.47 -6.07 5.54
N GLU A 73 15.44 -6.11 6.38
CA GLU A 73 15.12 -7.28 7.22
C GLU A 73 14.78 -8.52 6.38
N ILE A 74 14.00 -8.36 5.31
CA ILE A 74 13.70 -9.48 4.40
C ILE A 74 14.99 -10.03 3.78
N ARG A 75 15.89 -9.17 3.29
CA ARG A 75 17.17 -9.59 2.69
C ARG A 75 18.13 -10.23 3.70
N ALA A 76 17.99 -9.91 4.99
CA ALA A 76 18.80 -10.50 6.06
C ALA A 76 18.33 -11.89 6.48
N THR A 77 17.17 -12.36 6.00
CA THR A 77 16.67 -13.71 6.30
C THR A 77 17.36 -14.77 5.43
N THR A 78 17.14 -16.04 5.75
CA THR A 78 17.70 -17.18 4.99
C THR A 78 16.68 -17.75 4.02
N ALA A 79 17.15 -18.45 2.98
CA ALA A 79 16.27 -19.15 2.04
C ALA A 79 15.44 -20.27 2.71
N GLU A 80 15.90 -20.81 3.84
CA GLU A 80 15.15 -21.76 4.66
C GLU A 80 13.90 -21.13 5.28
N ASN A 81 14.02 -19.90 5.77
CA ASN A 81 12.91 -19.15 6.39
C ASN A 81 12.02 -18.45 5.37
N PHE A 82 12.60 -18.04 4.25
CA PHE A 82 11.87 -17.37 3.15
C PHE A 82 12.50 -17.76 1.79
N PRO A 83 11.91 -18.70 1.05
CA PRO A 83 12.46 -19.17 -0.22
C PRO A 83 12.65 -18.08 -1.28
N GLY A 84 11.83 -17.03 -1.22
CA GLY A 84 11.86 -15.88 -2.14
C GLY A 84 12.98 -14.86 -1.87
N VAL A 85 13.82 -15.02 -0.84
CA VAL A 85 14.81 -14.01 -0.43
C VAL A 85 15.77 -13.59 -1.54
N ALA A 86 16.19 -14.52 -2.40
CA ALA A 86 17.13 -14.24 -3.50
C ALA A 86 16.60 -13.15 -4.45
N HIS A 87 15.31 -13.16 -4.75
CA HIS A 87 14.69 -12.14 -5.60
C HIS A 87 14.74 -10.74 -4.95
N PHE A 88 14.59 -10.63 -3.63
CA PHE A 88 14.71 -9.36 -2.92
C PHE A 88 16.15 -8.82 -2.89
N VAL A 89 17.13 -9.72 -2.86
CA VAL A 89 18.55 -9.34 -2.96
C VAL A 89 18.84 -8.82 -4.37
N GLU A 90 18.42 -9.53 -5.41
CA GLU A 90 18.60 -9.12 -6.82
C GLU A 90 17.97 -7.77 -7.11
N GLU A 91 16.75 -7.52 -6.64
CA GLU A 91 16.06 -6.22 -6.82
C GLU A 91 16.80 -5.06 -6.12
N PHE A 92 17.38 -5.30 -4.97
CA PHE A 92 18.21 -4.30 -4.30
C PHE A 92 19.51 -4.03 -5.05
N GLU A 93 20.21 -5.07 -5.49
CA GLU A 93 21.48 -4.96 -6.21
C GLU A 93 21.30 -4.31 -7.59
N SER A 94 20.19 -4.58 -8.27
CA SER A 94 19.84 -3.93 -9.54
C SER A 94 19.41 -2.48 -9.41
N GLY A 95 19.19 -1.98 -8.19
CA GLY A 95 18.69 -0.63 -7.94
C GLY A 95 17.22 -0.42 -8.36
N SER A 96 16.44 -1.48 -8.49
CA SER A 96 15.03 -1.41 -8.94
C SER A 96 14.04 -1.01 -7.83
N LEU A 97 14.50 -0.91 -6.58
CA LEU A 97 13.65 -0.49 -5.48
C LEU A 97 13.29 1.01 -5.59
N VAL A 98 12.03 1.31 -5.36
CA VAL A 98 11.52 2.69 -5.37
C VAL A 98 11.98 3.42 -4.10
N LEU A 99 12.34 4.69 -4.22
CA LEU A 99 12.65 5.51 -3.06
C LEU A 99 11.37 5.93 -2.33
N PRO A 100 11.38 6.01 -0.98
CA PRO A 100 10.21 6.47 -0.21
C PRO A 100 9.70 7.84 -0.65
N GLU A 101 10.60 8.75 -1.01
CA GLU A 101 10.29 10.11 -1.47
C GLU A 101 9.51 10.08 -2.80
N THR A 102 9.83 9.16 -3.70
CA THR A 102 9.10 8.98 -4.96
C THR A 102 7.66 8.54 -4.71
N VAL A 103 7.48 7.58 -3.79
CA VAL A 103 6.13 7.13 -3.39
C VAL A 103 5.34 8.27 -2.74
N ALA A 104 5.98 9.03 -1.86
CA ALA A 104 5.35 10.17 -1.19
C ALA A 104 4.92 11.25 -2.21
N THR A 105 5.78 11.59 -3.17
CA THR A 105 5.46 12.56 -4.22
C THR A 105 4.29 12.09 -5.08
N SER A 106 4.30 10.82 -5.50
CA SER A 106 3.18 10.25 -6.27
C SER A 106 1.87 10.27 -5.47
N LEU A 107 1.92 9.97 -4.17
CA LEU A 107 0.73 10.00 -3.32
C LEU A 107 0.20 11.44 -3.14
N LEU A 108 1.07 12.42 -2.91
CA LEU A 108 0.67 13.82 -2.83
C LEU A 108 0.02 14.29 -4.13
N HIS A 109 0.59 13.92 -5.28
CA HIS A 109 -0.01 14.21 -6.58
C HIS A 109 -1.43 13.62 -6.71
N VAL A 110 -1.64 12.39 -6.24
CA VAL A 110 -2.97 11.75 -6.20
C VAL A 110 -3.94 12.49 -5.27
N ILE A 111 -3.48 12.94 -4.10
CA ILE A 111 -4.30 13.67 -3.12
C ILE A 111 -4.83 14.97 -3.73
N ASP A 112 -4.01 15.67 -4.48
CA ASP A 112 -4.36 16.96 -5.10
C ASP A 112 -5.23 16.83 -6.36
N ARG A 113 -5.34 15.63 -6.96
CA ARG A 113 -6.19 15.40 -8.15
C ARG A 113 -7.67 15.50 -7.80
N LYS A 114 -8.44 15.97 -8.79
CA LYS A 114 -9.91 16.10 -8.68
C LYS A 114 -10.66 15.08 -9.54
N ASP A 115 -9.95 14.37 -10.39
CA ASP A 115 -10.52 13.31 -11.23
C ASP A 115 -10.75 12.02 -10.43
N GLU A 116 -11.52 11.12 -11.03
CA GLU A 116 -11.83 9.84 -10.43
C GLU A 116 -10.59 8.93 -10.40
N ILE A 117 -10.33 8.35 -9.24
CA ILE A 117 -9.22 7.42 -9.01
C ILE A 117 -9.80 6.10 -8.47
N PRO A 118 -9.32 4.94 -8.94
CA PRO A 118 -9.77 3.65 -8.42
C PRO A 118 -9.59 3.56 -6.90
N VAL A 119 -10.50 2.87 -6.22
CA VAL A 119 -10.40 2.65 -4.76
C VAL A 119 -9.07 1.97 -4.40
N ILE A 120 -8.62 1.04 -5.23
CA ILE A 120 -7.29 0.41 -5.10
C ILE A 120 -6.45 0.81 -6.29
N PHE A 121 -5.31 1.46 -6.04
CA PHE A 121 -4.40 1.91 -7.10
C PHE A 121 -2.92 1.66 -6.77
N SER A 122 -2.06 1.70 -7.78
CA SER A 122 -0.61 1.70 -7.60
C SER A 122 -0.06 3.12 -7.73
N THR A 123 0.83 3.53 -6.84
CA THR A 123 1.48 4.84 -6.91
C THR A 123 2.32 4.98 -8.20
N SER A 124 2.83 3.88 -8.76
CA SER A 124 3.57 3.89 -10.03
C SER A 124 2.75 4.37 -11.24
N ASN A 125 1.41 4.33 -11.15
CA ASN A 125 0.54 4.84 -12.22
C ASN A 125 0.40 6.37 -12.20
N TYR A 126 0.94 7.02 -11.18
CA TYR A 126 0.79 8.46 -10.90
C TYR A 126 2.13 9.15 -10.62
N THR A 127 3.22 8.62 -11.14
CA THR A 127 4.54 9.26 -11.06
C THR A 127 4.55 10.57 -11.85
N VAL A 128 5.20 11.59 -11.28
CA VAL A 128 5.38 12.94 -11.85
C VAL A 128 6.74 13.02 -12.53
#